data_b3f7ae53bd0586a2c5ed24b2000318e4
#
_entry.id   b3f7ae53bd0586a2c5ed24b2000318e4
#
_cell.length_a   1.000
_cell.length_b   1.000
_cell.length_c   1.000
_cell.angle_alpha   90.00
_cell.angle_beta   90.00
_cell.angle_gamma   90.00
#
_symmetry.space_group_name_H-M   'P 1'
#
loop_
_entity.id
_entity.type
_entity.pdbx_description
1 polymer ?
#
loop_
_entity_poly.entity_id
_entity_poly.type
_entity_poly.pdbx_seq_one_letter_code
_entity_poly.pdbx_strand_id
1 'polypeptide(L)'
;MAYDEELAQRISHCLLRHQAEFTSKDMMGGHVFLVDGKMLCGIHIDKKYGDSLLMVRIGEEAYATEIERPECLPMDFTGRPMKGYIHVTPAGFARDTHLDHWITLALAFNPHAQASTKKR
;
A
#
# COMPACT_ATOMS: atom_id res chain seq x y z
N MET A 1 -1.87 19.44 -2.50
CA MET A 1 -1.07 18.21 -2.46
C MET A 1 -1.93 17.03 -2.84
N ALA A 2 -1.35 16.11 -3.57
CA ALA A 2 -2.11 14.96 -4.06
C ALA A 2 -2.19 13.82 -3.04
N TYR A 3 -1.50 13.95 -1.92
CA TYR A 3 -1.52 12.94 -0.87
C TYR A 3 -1.27 13.60 0.49
N ASP A 4 -1.56 12.81 1.54
CA ASP A 4 -1.40 13.26 2.92
C ASP A 4 0.05 13.07 3.35
N GLU A 5 0.77 14.17 3.54
CA GLU A 5 2.18 14.11 3.90
C GLU A 5 2.40 13.52 5.29
N GLU A 6 1.47 13.73 6.20
CA GLU A 6 1.57 13.15 7.53
C GLU A 6 1.51 11.63 7.45
N LEU A 7 0.61 11.12 6.64
CA LEU A 7 0.52 9.67 6.43
C LEU A 7 1.80 9.13 5.80
N ALA A 8 2.37 9.87 4.84
CA ALA A 8 3.64 9.46 4.24
C ALA A 8 4.73 9.34 5.30
N GLN A 9 4.79 10.30 6.23
CA GLN A 9 5.78 10.23 7.31
C GLN A 9 5.54 9.05 8.22
N ARG A 10 4.28 8.75 8.53
CA ARG A 10 3.95 7.58 9.37
C ARG A 10 4.42 6.29 8.72
N ILE A 11 4.24 6.17 7.41
CA ILE A 11 4.69 4.99 6.67
C ILE A 11 6.21 4.89 6.72
N SER A 12 6.90 6.02 6.47
CA SER A 12 8.35 6.05 6.50
C SER A 12 8.88 5.61 7.87
N HIS A 13 8.29 6.13 8.94
CA HIS A 13 8.70 5.75 10.28
C HIS A 13 8.45 4.27 10.57
N CYS A 14 7.34 3.76 10.07
CA CYS A 14 7.02 2.34 10.24
C CYS A 14 8.05 1.47 9.52
N LEU A 15 8.43 1.85 8.30
CA LEU A 15 9.44 1.11 7.56
C LEU A 15 10.79 1.15 8.25
N LEU A 16 11.15 2.30 8.83
CA LEU A 16 12.40 2.42 9.59
C LEU A 16 12.39 1.52 10.82
N ARG A 17 11.26 1.42 11.50
CA ARG A 17 11.16 0.52 12.66
C ARG A 17 11.35 -0.94 12.25
N HIS A 18 10.94 -1.31 11.04
CA HIS A 18 11.15 -2.64 10.50
C HIS A 18 12.55 -2.82 9.92
N GLN A 19 13.37 -1.78 9.98
CA GLN A 19 14.73 -1.80 9.43
C GLN A 19 14.74 -2.09 7.93
N ALA A 20 13.67 -1.67 7.25
CA ALA A 20 13.57 -1.85 5.81
C ALA A 20 14.30 -0.72 5.10
N GLU A 21 15.06 -1.07 4.07
CA GLU A 21 15.64 -0.07 3.18
C GLU A 21 14.64 0.21 2.07
N PHE A 22 14.23 1.46 1.95
CA PHE A 22 13.19 1.81 1.01
C PHE A 22 13.52 3.12 0.28
N THR A 23 12.89 3.29 -0.86
CA THR A 23 12.86 4.57 -1.57
C THR A 23 11.41 4.95 -1.75
N SER A 24 11.17 6.22 -2.10
CA SER A 24 9.81 6.68 -2.36
C SER A 24 9.84 7.72 -3.46
N LYS A 25 8.71 7.88 -4.12
CA LYS A 25 8.58 8.87 -5.18
C LYS A 25 7.13 9.22 -5.42
N ASP A 26 6.90 10.40 -5.97
CA ASP A 26 5.57 10.79 -6.41
C ASP A 26 5.24 10.04 -7.70
N MET A 27 4.02 9.55 -7.80
CA MET A 27 3.61 8.79 -8.96
C MET A 27 2.10 8.73 -9.04
N MET A 28 1.58 8.98 -10.24
CA MET A 28 0.15 8.84 -10.52
C MET A 28 -0.75 9.62 -9.57
N GLY A 29 -0.31 10.81 -9.21
CA GLY A 29 -1.10 11.66 -8.33
C GLY A 29 -1.03 11.30 -6.86
N GLY A 30 -0.10 10.45 -6.48
CA GLY A 30 0.10 10.05 -5.10
C GLY A 30 1.57 9.88 -4.79
N HIS A 31 1.85 9.07 -3.78
CA HIS A 31 3.22 8.84 -3.33
C HIS A 31 3.37 7.34 -3.07
N VAL A 32 4.41 6.73 -3.64
CA VAL A 32 4.62 5.28 -3.50
C VAL A 32 5.94 4.99 -2.82
N PHE A 33 5.96 3.87 -2.13
CA PHE A 33 7.14 3.38 -1.42
C PHE A 33 7.59 2.07 -2.05
N LEU A 34 8.90 1.95 -2.28
CA LEU A 34 9.47 0.77 -2.92
C LEU A 34 10.51 0.16 -2.01
N VAL A 35 10.56 -1.17 -2.00
CA VAL A 35 11.58 -1.92 -1.30
C VAL A 35 12.18 -2.88 -2.33
N ASP A 36 13.49 -2.85 -2.42
CA ASP A 36 14.22 -3.69 -3.38
C ASP A 36 13.77 -3.42 -4.82
N GLY A 37 13.45 -2.15 -5.11
CA GLY A 37 13.01 -1.74 -6.44
C GLY A 37 11.59 -2.13 -6.79
N LYS A 38 10.84 -2.70 -5.86
CA LYS A 38 9.48 -3.18 -6.09
C LYS A 38 8.51 -2.36 -5.29
N MET A 39 7.33 -2.09 -5.87
CA MET A 39 6.31 -1.34 -5.16
C MET A 39 5.83 -2.12 -3.92
N LEU A 40 5.87 -1.44 -2.78
CA LEU A 40 5.41 -2.01 -1.52
C LEU A 40 4.01 -1.51 -1.18
N CYS A 41 3.84 -0.21 -1.20
CA CYS A 41 2.57 0.44 -0.89
C CYS A 41 2.58 1.84 -1.46
N GLY A 42 1.43 2.48 -1.42
CA GLY A 42 1.30 3.85 -1.87
C GLY A 42 0.10 4.51 -1.22
N ILE A 43 0.04 5.82 -1.33
CA ILE A 43 -1.08 6.59 -0.80
C ILE A 43 -1.50 7.62 -1.83
N HIS A 44 -2.79 7.95 -1.81
CA HIS A 44 -3.32 9.02 -2.65
C HIS A 44 -4.66 9.46 -2.05
N ILE A 45 -5.07 10.66 -2.41
CA ILE A 45 -6.41 11.13 -2.05
C ILE A 45 -7.32 10.75 -3.21
N ASP A 46 -8.24 9.86 -2.95
CA ASP A 46 -9.10 9.30 -3.98
C ASP A 46 -10.34 10.18 -4.16
N LYS A 47 -10.52 10.70 -5.38
CA LYS A 47 -11.65 11.60 -5.65
C LYS A 47 -12.99 10.90 -5.51
N LYS A 48 -13.05 9.66 -5.92
CA LYS A 48 -14.29 8.91 -5.88
C LYS A 48 -14.67 8.54 -4.45
N TYR A 49 -13.69 8.14 -3.65
CA TYR A 49 -13.92 7.79 -2.25
C TYR A 49 -14.03 9.05 -1.37
N GLY A 50 -13.31 10.12 -1.73
CA GLY A 50 -13.37 11.39 -1.02
C GLY A 50 -12.38 11.53 0.13
N ASP A 51 -11.41 10.64 0.25
CA ASP A 51 -10.42 10.67 1.31
C ASP A 51 -9.19 9.90 0.89
N SER A 52 -8.20 9.83 1.79
CA SER A 52 -6.96 9.10 1.53
C SER A 52 -7.23 7.59 1.50
N LEU A 53 -6.59 6.93 0.55
CA LEU A 53 -6.56 5.48 0.51
C LEU A 53 -5.12 5.01 0.58
N LEU A 54 -4.89 3.94 1.34
CA LEU A 54 -3.61 3.28 1.40
C LEU A 54 -3.67 2.05 0.49
N MET A 55 -2.81 2.01 -0.52
CA MET A 55 -2.70 0.84 -1.39
C MET A 55 -1.55 -0.02 -0.87
N VAL A 56 -1.78 -1.31 -0.69
CA VAL A 56 -0.77 -2.23 -0.17
C VAL A 56 -0.69 -3.45 -1.07
N ARG A 57 0.54 -3.83 -1.39
CA ARG A 57 0.77 -5.03 -2.20
C ARG A 57 1.09 -6.17 -1.26
N ILE A 58 0.12 -7.05 -1.01
CA ILE A 58 0.23 -8.09 0.00
C ILE A 58 0.21 -9.51 -0.57
N GLY A 59 -0.01 -9.65 -1.87
CA GLY A 59 -0.06 -10.96 -2.51
C GLY A 59 -1.45 -11.56 -2.47
N GLU A 60 -1.69 -12.54 -3.34
CA GLU A 60 -3.03 -13.10 -3.49
C GLU A 60 -3.50 -13.88 -2.28
N GLU A 61 -2.58 -14.56 -1.60
CA GLU A 61 -2.96 -15.35 -0.43
C GLU A 61 -3.47 -14.47 0.70
N ALA A 62 -2.71 -13.43 1.04
CA ALA A 62 -3.15 -12.50 2.08
C ALA A 62 -4.37 -11.71 1.63
N TYR A 63 -4.46 -11.39 0.34
CA TYR A 63 -5.61 -10.69 -0.21
C TYR A 63 -6.91 -11.42 0.09
N ALA A 64 -6.92 -12.73 -0.11
CA ALA A 64 -8.15 -13.51 0.07
C ALA A 64 -8.70 -13.38 1.49
N THR A 65 -7.82 -13.24 2.47
CA THR A 65 -8.24 -13.08 3.86
C THR A 65 -8.58 -11.62 4.18
N GLU A 66 -7.71 -10.70 3.77
CA GLU A 66 -7.82 -9.31 4.22
C GLU A 66 -8.95 -8.54 3.52
N ILE A 67 -9.30 -8.93 2.30
CA ILE A 67 -10.36 -8.23 1.57
C ILE A 67 -11.72 -8.35 2.24
N GLU A 68 -11.87 -9.31 3.14
CA GLU A 68 -13.11 -9.49 3.89
C GLU A 68 -13.31 -8.44 4.98
N ARG A 69 -12.26 -7.69 5.32
CA ARG A 69 -12.36 -6.65 6.34
C ARG A 69 -13.19 -5.47 5.84
N PRO A 70 -14.05 -4.87 6.69
CA PRO A 70 -14.90 -3.76 6.24
C PRO A 70 -14.12 -2.53 5.79
N GLU A 71 -12.90 -2.33 6.30
CA GLU A 71 -12.09 -1.17 5.93
C GLU A 71 -11.30 -1.37 4.63
N CYS A 72 -11.45 -2.52 3.98
CA CYS A 72 -10.70 -2.84 2.77
C CYS A 72 -11.56 -2.73 1.52
N LEU A 73 -10.95 -2.24 0.45
CA LEU A 73 -11.60 -2.13 -0.86
C LEU A 73 -10.73 -2.80 -1.91
N PRO A 74 -11.32 -3.44 -2.91
CA PRO A 74 -10.50 -3.98 -3.99
C PRO A 74 -9.89 -2.86 -4.82
N MET A 75 -8.67 -3.09 -5.31
CA MET A 75 -8.03 -2.16 -6.21
C MET A 75 -8.47 -2.49 -7.62
N ASP A 76 -9.25 -1.60 -8.22
CA ASP A 76 -9.92 -1.87 -9.47
C ASP A 76 -9.64 -0.74 -10.46
N PHE A 77 -8.69 -0.96 -11.37
CA PHE A 77 -8.34 0.05 -12.38
C PHE A 77 -9.07 -0.17 -13.70
N THR A 78 -9.48 -1.39 -13.99
CA THR A 78 -9.96 -1.74 -15.31
C THR A 78 -11.29 -2.48 -15.27
N GLY A 79 -12.06 -2.30 -14.20
CA GLY A 79 -13.29 -3.04 -14.01
C GLY A 79 -13.07 -4.42 -13.40
N ARG A 80 -11.81 -4.77 -13.11
CA ARG A 80 -11.47 -6.04 -12.48
C ARG A 80 -10.62 -5.80 -11.25
N PRO A 81 -10.92 -6.45 -10.13
CA PRO A 81 -10.07 -6.34 -8.96
C PRO A 81 -8.67 -6.86 -9.27
N MET A 82 -7.67 -6.14 -8.80
CA MET A 82 -6.28 -6.60 -8.91
C MET A 82 -5.94 -7.40 -7.67
N LYS A 83 -5.98 -8.71 -7.79
CA LYS A 83 -5.69 -9.59 -6.66
C LYS A 83 -4.25 -9.40 -6.21
N GLY A 84 -4.05 -9.36 -4.92
CA GLY A 84 -2.74 -9.11 -4.37
C GLY A 84 -2.52 -7.65 -4.01
N TYR A 85 -3.34 -6.74 -4.50
CA TYR A 85 -3.32 -5.32 -4.16
C TYR A 85 -4.63 -4.99 -3.48
N ILE A 86 -4.55 -4.20 -2.42
CA ILE A 86 -5.75 -3.86 -1.68
C ILE A 86 -5.70 -2.38 -1.30
N HIS A 87 -6.86 -1.73 -1.31
CA HIS A 87 -6.99 -0.38 -0.79
C HIS A 87 -7.53 -0.46 0.63
N VAL A 88 -6.94 0.31 1.53
CA VAL A 88 -7.37 0.39 2.92
C VAL A 88 -7.89 1.79 3.17
N THR A 89 -9.09 1.89 3.74
CA THR A 89 -9.68 3.18 4.07
C THR A 89 -9.08 3.72 5.36
N PRO A 90 -9.27 5.02 5.67
CA PRO A 90 -8.65 5.62 6.87
C PRO A 90 -8.91 4.86 8.16
N ALA A 91 -10.08 4.26 8.32
CA ALA A 91 -10.37 3.49 9.52
C ALA A 91 -9.41 2.32 9.70
N GLY A 92 -8.87 1.80 8.60
CA GLY A 92 -7.98 0.63 8.64
C GLY A 92 -6.52 0.97 8.93
N PHE A 93 -6.16 2.25 8.97
CA PHE A 93 -4.78 2.63 9.32
C PHE A 93 -4.73 3.83 10.28
N ALA A 94 -5.83 4.09 10.98
CA ALA A 94 -5.89 5.21 11.91
C ALA A 94 -4.91 5.05 13.06
N ARG A 95 -4.75 3.83 13.56
CA ARG A 95 -3.81 3.53 14.63
C ARG A 95 -2.49 3.01 14.05
N ASP A 96 -1.40 3.31 14.74
CA ASP A 96 -0.09 2.86 14.30
C ASP A 96 0.01 1.34 14.28
N THR A 97 -0.66 0.65 15.21
CA THR A 97 -0.68 -0.81 15.19
C THR A 97 -1.38 -1.37 13.95
N HIS A 98 -2.43 -0.69 13.50
CA HIS A 98 -3.12 -1.09 12.27
C HIS A 98 -2.26 -0.82 11.05
N LEU A 99 -1.62 0.34 11.01
CA LEU A 99 -0.71 0.64 9.91
C LEU A 99 0.43 -0.38 9.84
N ASP A 100 0.99 -0.73 11.01
CA ASP A 100 2.06 -1.72 11.09
C ASP A 100 1.61 -3.07 10.54
N HIS A 101 0.36 -3.45 10.78
CA HIS A 101 -0.19 -4.69 10.24
C HIS A 101 -0.07 -4.74 8.71
N TRP A 102 -0.47 -3.66 8.04
CA TRP A 102 -0.40 -3.62 6.58
C TRP A 102 1.03 -3.60 6.07
N ILE A 103 1.89 -2.84 6.73
CA ILE A 103 3.30 -2.78 6.34
C ILE A 103 3.96 -4.15 6.54
N THR A 104 3.64 -4.84 7.63
CA THR A 104 4.17 -6.17 7.89
C THR A 104 3.79 -7.15 6.78
N LEU A 105 2.52 -7.13 6.37
CA LEU A 105 2.06 -7.99 5.29
C LEU A 105 2.78 -7.66 3.98
N ALA A 106 2.93 -6.37 3.69
CA ALA A 106 3.59 -5.95 2.46
C ALA A 106 5.05 -6.36 2.44
N LEU A 107 5.75 -6.20 3.57
CA LEU A 107 7.15 -6.59 3.66
C LEU A 107 7.31 -8.10 3.54
N ALA A 108 6.38 -8.86 4.11
CA ALA A 108 6.43 -10.33 4.00
C ALA A 108 6.26 -10.78 2.55
N PHE A 109 5.43 -10.09 1.77
CA PHE A 109 5.24 -10.45 0.37
C PHE A 109 6.35 -9.93 -0.53
N ASN A 110 7.02 -8.83 -0.16
CA ASN A 110 7.94 -8.12 -1.05
C ASN A 110 9.00 -9.03 -1.71
N PRO A 111 9.63 -9.99 -0.99
CA PRO A 111 10.62 -10.85 -1.64
C PRO A 111 10.03 -11.73 -2.75
N HIS A 112 8.73 -11.94 -2.73
CA HIS A 112 8.03 -12.75 -3.73
C HIS A 112 7.44 -11.91 -4.85
N ALA A 113 7.49 -10.58 -4.72
CA ALA A 113 6.90 -9.69 -5.71
C ALA A 113 7.81 -9.61 -6.93
N GLN A 114 7.18 -9.34 -8.08
CA GLN A 114 7.93 -9.10 -9.30
C GLN A 114 8.13 -7.61 -9.50
N ALA A 115 9.29 -7.24 -10.03
CA ALA A 115 9.55 -5.84 -10.33
C ALA A 115 8.56 -5.35 -11.39
N SER A 116 8.17 -4.10 -11.27
CA SER A 116 7.16 -3.52 -12.16
C SER A 116 7.67 -3.32 -13.58
N THR A 117 8.98 -3.29 -13.77
CA THR A 117 9.54 -3.16 -15.11
C THR A 117 9.70 -4.53 -15.71
N LYS A 118 9.49 -4.94 -16.46
CA LYS A 118 9.76 -6.09 -16.95
C LYS A 118 9.93 -6.46 -18.14
N LYS A 119 10.38 -6.61 -18.13
CA LYS A 119 10.67 -6.93 -19.07
C LYS A 119 11.06 -7.44 -19.68
N ARG A 120 11.32 -7.80 -20.10
CA ARG A 120 11.84 -8.04 -20.73
C ARG A 120 11.65 -8.52 -21.28
#